data_e009cf65c0583b3a30be8602d60c5a30
#
_entry.id   e009cf65c0583b3a30be8602d60c5a30
#
_cell.length_a   1.000
_cell.length_b   1.000
_cell.length_c   1.000
_cell.angle_alpha   90.00
_cell.angle_beta   90.00
_cell.angle_gamma   90.00
#
_symmetry.space_group_name_H-M   'P 1'
#
loop_
_entity.id
_entity.type
_entity.pdbx_description
1 polymer ?
#
loop_
_entity_poly.entity_id
_entity_poly.type
_entity_poly.pdbx_seq_one_letter_code
_entity_poly.pdbx_strand_id
1 'polypeptide(L)'
;MQIEFGQGLILMHQLVSANLESSRRWWVLATVVAAQFMFGVDAFVVNVAIPTIAVKLHASPAEIESVIAIYLIAYATLVVTGGRLGDIYGTKAVFLAGVFGFTVTSLWCGLAQSGPELIGARLAQGATAALMVPQVLATLHLLFSDHARTRAFGIYGIVLGLAGAAGFALGGLLVTLDLAGLGWRAVFFVNVPFGLIIRAAALRIMPQVPRRAGTRLDVPGALVLFVGLLCLIGPLLFGHDVHWAPWVWLVMAAGLAIVAAFVRLERAVARRGGMPLIDLTLLSDRPFMRGLCATFLFFFANLSFYLVMTLFMQKALAIPPLKAGMVFVPLALTFVIASRHSGMRAKHRGTYVLIEGCAVQILGLAALALTVASVQAPAAWLLALVLMVFGYGQGLVMAPLSSTVLSTVKPASAGSGSGIYGTTAQIGNAAGVAAIGAVFFAIEATDSSQHALFASLAMFTLSIATCAAFLSWMRHAAA
;
A
#
# COMPACT_ATOMS: atom_id res chain seq x y z
N MET A 1 -7.29 -6.16 35.44
CA MET A 1 -6.89 -5.28 34.31
C MET A 1 -7.19 -5.88 32.92
N GLN A 2 -6.81 -7.16 32.58
CA GLN A 2 -7.17 -7.76 31.28
C GLN A 2 -8.65 -8.14 31.13
N ILE A 3 -9.33 -8.51 32.20
CA ILE A 3 -10.77 -8.86 32.20
C ILE A 3 -11.64 -7.61 32.01
N GLU A 4 -11.27 -6.49 32.62
CA GLU A 4 -11.95 -5.20 32.44
C GLU A 4 -11.80 -4.64 31.01
N PHE A 5 -10.67 -4.90 30.34
CA PHE A 5 -10.43 -4.50 28.95
C PHE A 5 -11.38 -5.19 27.97
N GLY A 6 -11.62 -6.50 28.15
CA GLY A 6 -12.56 -7.28 27.33
C GLY A 6 -14.01 -6.86 27.54
N GLN A 7 -14.40 -6.63 28.78
CA GLN A 7 -15.77 -6.20 29.14
C GLN A 7 -16.08 -4.78 28.64
N GLY A 8 -15.11 -3.85 28.72
CA GLY A 8 -15.25 -2.50 28.18
C GLY A 8 -15.47 -2.47 26.67
N LEU A 9 -14.78 -3.34 25.92
CA LEU A 9 -14.93 -3.44 24.46
C LEU A 9 -16.29 -4.03 24.06
N ILE A 10 -16.77 -5.03 24.79
CA ILE A 10 -18.08 -5.65 24.60
C ILE A 10 -19.20 -4.66 24.91
N LEU A 11 -19.07 -3.93 26.02
CA LEU A 11 -20.05 -2.89 26.42
C LEU A 11 -20.09 -1.73 25.42
N MET A 12 -18.95 -1.25 24.95
CA MET A 12 -18.84 -0.25 23.88
C MET A 12 -19.49 -0.73 22.58
N HIS A 13 -19.22 -1.96 22.19
CA HIS A 13 -19.83 -2.56 21.00
C HIS A 13 -21.36 -2.64 21.14
N GLN A 14 -21.87 -3.07 22.31
CA GLN A 14 -23.29 -3.16 22.58
C GLN A 14 -23.97 -1.78 22.58
N LEU A 15 -23.36 -0.77 23.20
CA LEU A 15 -23.91 0.61 23.25
C LEU A 15 -23.94 1.29 21.87
N VAL A 16 -22.90 1.09 21.04
CA VAL A 16 -22.85 1.70 19.70
C VAL A 16 -23.71 0.93 18.70
N SER A 17 -23.75 -0.40 18.80
CA SER A 17 -24.55 -1.24 17.89
C SER A 17 -26.04 -1.22 18.18
N ALA A 18 -26.45 -1.07 19.46
CA ALA A 18 -27.86 -1.00 19.86
C ALA A 18 -28.52 0.34 19.47
N ASN A 19 -27.75 1.44 19.38
CA ASN A 19 -28.27 2.79 19.08
C ASN A 19 -28.31 3.12 17.57
N LEU A 20 -27.81 2.25 16.68
CA LEU A 20 -27.86 2.48 15.25
C LEU A 20 -28.87 1.55 14.58
N GLU A 21 -29.83 2.14 13.87
CA GLU A 21 -30.71 1.38 12.96
C GLU A 21 -29.85 0.55 11.99
N SER A 22 -30.30 -0.67 11.67
CA SER A 22 -29.51 -1.60 10.84
C SER A 22 -29.14 -1.01 9.48
N SER A 23 -30.01 -0.20 8.87
CA SER A 23 -29.75 0.52 7.62
C SER A 23 -28.64 1.54 7.75
N ARG A 24 -28.57 2.31 8.85
CA ARG A 24 -27.58 3.35 9.07
C ARG A 24 -26.15 2.78 9.16
N ARG A 25 -25.96 1.59 9.73
CA ARG A 25 -24.63 0.91 9.79
C ARG A 25 -24.07 0.64 8.40
N TRP A 26 -24.92 0.25 7.45
CA TRP A 26 -24.48 -0.01 6.07
C TRP A 26 -24.13 1.28 5.30
N TRP A 27 -24.83 2.38 5.59
CA TRP A 27 -24.44 3.71 5.05
C TRP A 27 -23.12 4.20 5.61
N VAL A 28 -22.83 3.97 6.90
CA VAL A 28 -21.52 4.26 7.48
C VAL A 28 -20.45 3.41 6.80
N LEU A 29 -20.70 2.11 6.61
CA LEU A 29 -19.80 1.21 5.87
C LEU A 29 -19.51 1.77 4.47
N ALA A 30 -20.54 2.10 3.71
CA ALA A 30 -20.39 2.65 2.36
C ALA A 30 -19.50 3.91 2.36
N THR A 31 -19.67 4.79 3.32
CA THR A 31 -18.90 6.03 3.45
C THR A 31 -17.42 5.78 3.77
N VAL A 32 -17.12 4.91 4.75
CA VAL A 32 -15.72 4.63 5.12
C VAL A 32 -15.01 3.80 4.06
N VAL A 33 -15.74 2.90 3.40
CA VAL A 33 -15.22 2.09 2.29
C VAL A 33 -15.01 2.93 1.03
N ALA A 34 -15.83 3.97 0.80
CA ALA A 34 -15.58 4.95 -0.27
C ALA A 34 -14.27 5.74 -0.05
N ALA A 35 -13.94 6.08 1.22
CA ALA A 35 -12.64 6.68 1.53
C ALA A 35 -11.48 5.71 1.26
N GLN A 36 -11.64 4.43 1.59
CA GLN A 36 -10.66 3.40 1.25
C GLN A 36 -10.51 3.22 -0.25
N PHE A 37 -11.61 3.28 -1.01
CA PHE A 37 -11.59 3.24 -2.47
C PHE A 37 -10.82 4.43 -3.04
N MET A 38 -11.10 5.64 -2.57
CA MET A 38 -10.38 6.86 -2.97
C MET A 38 -8.87 6.74 -2.71
N PHE A 39 -8.46 6.26 -1.53
CA PHE A 39 -7.07 5.97 -1.21
C PHE A 39 -6.44 4.95 -2.17
N GLY A 40 -7.15 3.86 -2.45
CA GLY A 40 -6.67 2.82 -3.35
C GLY A 40 -6.56 3.31 -4.81
N VAL A 41 -7.56 4.05 -5.29
CA VAL A 41 -7.53 4.67 -6.64
C VAL A 41 -6.33 5.62 -6.74
N ASP A 42 -6.10 6.48 -5.74
CA ASP A 42 -4.98 7.43 -5.74
C ASP A 42 -3.61 6.73 -5.83
N ALA A 43 -3.45 5.59 -5.18
CA ALA A 43 -2.21 4.82 -5.23
C ALA A 43 -1.90 4.27 -6.65
N PHE A 44 -2.92 3.96 -7.44
CA PHE A 44 -2.75 3.36 -8.77
C PHE A 44 -2.89 4.36 -9.93
N VAL A 45 -3.74 5.37 -9.80
CA VAL A 45 -4.02 6.37 -10.84
C VAL A 45 -2.77 7.14 -11.25
N VAL A 46 -1.90 7.44 -10.30
CA VAL A 46 -0.65 8.16 -10.50
C VAL A 46 0.32 7.38 -11.40
N ASN A 47 0.36 6.04 -11.28
CA ASN A 47 1.28 5.22 -12.09
C ASN A 47 1.07 5.44 -13.60
N VAL A 48 -0.18 5.56 -14.06
CA VAL A 48 -0.50 5.78 -15.49
C VAL A 48 -0.15 7.21 -15.92
N ALA A 49 -0.24 8.18 -15.01
CA ALA A 49 0.05 9.58 -15.28
C ALA A 49 1.56 9.91 -15.26
N ILE A 50 2.41 9.05 -14.68
CA ILE A 50 3.84 9.27 -14.48
C ILE A 50 4.57 9.75 -15.73
N PRO A 51 4.47 9.13 -16.92
CA PRO A 51 5.20 9.60 -18.09
C PRO A 51 4.78 11.02 -18.51
N THR A 52 3.48 11.34 -18.37
CA THR A 52 2.98 12.69 -18.65
C THR A 52 3.47 13.71 -17.62
N ILE A 53 3.51 13.34 -16.34
CA ILE A 53 4.07 14.17 -15.24
C ILE A 53 5.54 14.46 -15.52
N ALA A 54 6.33 13.43 -15.86
CA ALA A 54 7.76 13.57 -16.16
C ALA A 54 8.00 14.61 -17.25
N VAL A 55 7.27 14.52 -18.36
CA VAL A 55 7.42 15.46 -19.49
C VAL A 55 6.96 16.87 -19.13
N LYS A 56 5.79 17.00 -18.47
CA LYS A 56 5.16 18.31 -18.21
C LYS A 56 5.84 19.10 -17.08
N LEU A 57 6.42 18.43 -16.09
CA LEU A 57 7.16 19.06 -15.00
C LEU A 57 8.68 19.05 -15.22
N HIS A 58 9.16 18.51 -16.35
CA HIS A 58 10.59 18.28 -16.61
C HIS A 58 11.28 17.55 -15.44
N ALA A 59 10.55 16.58 -14.85
CA ALA A 59 10.98 15.89 -13.65
C ALA A 59 12.01 14.80 -13.99
N SER A 60 13.06 14.72 -13.16
CA SER A 60 14.07 13.67 -13.27
C SER A 60 13.50 12.28 -12.92
N PRO A 61 14.16 11.18 -13.33
CA PRO A 61 13.78 9.84 -12.92
C PRO A 61 13.65 9.69 -11.40
N ALA A 62 14.58 10.26 -10.63
CA ALA A 62 14.56 10.25 -9.17
C ALA A 62 13.35 11.00 -8.59
N GLU A 63 12.98 12.14 -9.16
CA GLU A 63 11.78 12.87 -8.75
C GLU A 63 10.52 12.05 -9.01
N ILE A 64 10.43 11.36 -10.15
CA ILE A 64 9.30 10.50 -10.51
C ILE A 64 9.14 9.34 -9.53
N GLU A 65 10.23 8.65 -9.21
CA GLU A 65 10.20 7.58 -8.20
C GLU A 65 9.82 8.13 -6.82
N SER A 66 10.34 9.31 -6.49
CA SER A 66 10.07 10.00 -5.22
C SER A 66 8.58 10.36 -5.06
N VAL A 67 7.88 10.75 -6.12
CA VAL A 67 6.43 11.03 -6.09
C VAL A 67 5.62 9.83 -5.57
N ILE A 68 6.06 8.60 -5.88
CA ILE A 68 5.41 7.38 -5.38
C ILE A 68 5.96 7.01 -3.99
N ALA A 69 7.29 6.93 -3.87
CA ALA A 69 7.92 6.36 -2.68
C ALA A 69 7.69 7.21 -1.42
N ILE A 70 7.75 8.55 -1.51
CA ILE A 70 7.57 9.43 -0.35
C ILE A 70 6.16 9.34 0.25
N TYR A 71 5.14 9.20 -0.60
CA TYR A 71 3.77 8.96 -0.17
C TYR A 71 3.65 7.68 0.66
N LEU A 72 4.28 6.58 0.19
CA LEU A 72 4.27 5.29 0.87
C LEU A 72 5.06 5.33 2.18
N ILE A 73 6.23 6.00 2.20
CA ILE A 73 7.04 6.17 3.40
C ILE A 73 6.27 6.96 4.46
N ALA A 74 5.66 8.09 4.08
CA ALA A 74 4.86 8.91 4.98
C ALA A 74 3.69 8.12 5.55
N TYR A 75 2.96 7.40 4.70
CA TYR A 75 1.87 6.53 5.12
C TYR A 75 2.36 5.41 6.07
N ALA A 76 3.42 4.68 5.69
CA ALA A 76 3.95 3.55 6.45
C ALA A 76 4.38 3.93 7.87
N THR A 77 5.02 5.08 8.02
CA THR A 77 5.52 5.54 9.32
C THR A 77 4.43 6.09 10.23
N LEU A 78 3.42 6.72 9.64
CA LEU A 78 2.38 7.43 10.40
C LEU A 78 1.09 6.62 10.58
N VAL A 79 0.92 5.47 9.90
CA VAL A 79 -0.33 4.67 9.96
C VAL A 79 -0.64 4.19 11.38
N VAL A 80 0.37 3.76 12.14
CA VAL A 80 0.20 3.33 13.54
C VAL A 80 -0.15 4.52 14.43
N THR A 81 0.53 5.66 14.22
CA THR A 81 0.24 6.92 14.92
C THR A 81 -1.18 7.39 14.64
N GLY A 82 -1.63 7.31 13.37
CA GLY A 82 -3.00 7.62 12.96
C GLY A 82 -4.04 6.76 13.65
N GLY A 83 -3.77 5.46 13.81
CA GLY A 83 -4.62 4.56 14.58
C GLY A 83 -4.75 4.98 16.05
N ARG A 84 -3.63 5.31 16.71
CA ARG A 84 -3.61 5.81 18.09
C ARG A 84 -4.31 7.16 18.26
N LEU A 85 -4.17 8.05 17.27
CA LEU A 85 -4.93 9.32 17.29
C LEU A 85 -6.44 9.05 17.29
N GLY A 86 -6.91 8.02 16.56
CA GLY A 86 -8.30 7.57 16.60
C GLY A 86 -8.75 7.11 17.99
N ASP A 87 -7.88 6.41 18.73
CA ASP A 87 -8.17 6.00 20.11
C ASP A 87 -8.25 7.21 21.05
N ILE A 88 -7.38 8.21 20.89
CA ILE A 88 -7.29 9.41 21.77
C ILE A 88 -8.41 10.42 21.46
N TYR A 89 -8.59 10.78 20.20
CA TYR A 89 -9.49 11.87 19.78
C TYR A 89 -10.85 11.37 19.29
N GLY A 90 -10.98 10.05 19.11
CA GLY A 90 -12.17 9.39 18.59
C GLY A 90 -12.09 9.16 17.07
N THR A 91 -12.48 7.98 16.64
CA THR A 91 -12.42 7.49 15.26
C THR A 91 -13.04 8.45 14.25
N LYS A 92 -14.21 9.03 14.55
CA LYS A 92 -14.90 9.98 13.67
C LYS A 92 -14.09 11.27 13.45
N ALA A 93 -13.55 11.86 14.51
CA ALA A 93 -12.81 13.13 14.40
C ALA A 93 -11.55 12.96 13.56
N VAL A 94 -10.79 11.90 13.81
CA VAL A 94 -9.55 11.60 13.06
C VAL A 94 -9.84 11.19 11.62
N PHE A 95 -10.91 10.43 11.37
CA PHE A 95 -11.36 10.13 10.01
C PHE A 95 -11.68 11.40 9.21
N LEU A 96 -12.47 12.31 9.80
CA LEU A 96 -12.85 13.58 9.16
C LEU A 96 -11.63 14.49 8.89
N ALA A 97 -10.68 14.54 9.83
CA ALA A 97 -9.42 15.26 9.64
C ALA A 97 -8.58 14.62 8.52
N GLY A 98 -8.47 13.29 8.49
CA GLY A 98 -7.76 12.55 7.46
C GLY A 98 -8.36 12.75 6.07
N VAL A 99 -9.68 12.61 5.92
CA VAL A 99 -10.39 12.85 4.64
C VAL A 99 -10.20 14.29 4.17
N PHE A 100 -10.35 15.27 5.06
CA PHE A 100 -10.16 16.68 4.73
C PHE A 100 -8.72 16.97 4.31
N GLY A 101 -7.74 16.51 5.10
CA GLY A 101 -6.33 16.66 4.79
C GLY A 101 -5.97 16.00 3.45
N PHE A 102 -6.46 14.77 3.19
CA PHE A 102 -6.25 14.07 1.93
C PHE A 102 -6.85 14.84 0.75
N THR A 103 -8.03 15.43 0.92
CA THR A 103 -8.67 16.27 -0.11
C THR A 103 -7.86 17.52 -0.42
N VAL A 104 -7.38 18.23 0.60
CA VAL A 104 -6.58 19.44 0.45
C VAL A 104 -5.22 19.13 -0.16
N THR A 105 -4.57 18.06 0.27
CA THR A 105 -3.28 17.65 -0.29
C THR A 105 -3.40 17.10 -1.72
N SER A 106 -4.52 16.45 -2.07
CA SER A 106 -4.81 16.09 -3.46
C SER A 106 -4.98 17.34 -4.34
N LEU A 107 -5.67 18.37 -3.83
CA LEU A 107 -5.75 19.66 -4.52
C LEU A 107 -4.35 20.26 -4.72
N TRP A 108 -3.51 20.23 -3.70
CA TRP A 108 -2.11 20.70 -3.79
C TRP A 108 -1.31 19.89 -4.82
N CYS A 109 -1.39 18.56 -4.83
CA CYS A 109 -0.76 17.72 -5.86
C CYS A 109 -1.17 18.15 -7.28
N GLY A 110 -2.47 18.40 -7.50
CA GLY A 110 -2.99 18.85 -8.81
C GLY A 110 -2.54 20.26 -9.20
N LEU A 111 -2.21 21.11 -8.24
CA LEU A 111 -1.71 22.49 -8.47
C LEU A 111 -0.20 22.58 -8.60
N ALA A 112 0.55 21.52 -8.31
CA ALA A 112 2.02 21.52 -8.30
C ALA A 112 2.62 21.99 -9.64
N GLN A 113 3.63 22.84 -9.56
CA GLN A 113 4.31 23.44 -10.71
C GLN A 113 5.71 22.83 -10.97
N SER A 114 6.22 22.02 -10.03
CA SER A 114 7.54 21.39 -10.13
C SER A 114 7.54 19.99 -9.50
N GLY A 115 8.54 19.17 -9.85
CA GLY A 115 8.75 17.84 -9.25
C GLY A 115 8.89 17.91 -7.72
N PRO A 116 9.78 18.75 -7.17
CA PRO A 116 9.93 18.90 -5.72
C PRO A 116 8.65 19.34 -5.00
N GLU A 117 7.86 20.23 -5.60
CA GLU A 117 6.57 20.63 -5.02
C GLU A 117 5.58 19.46 -4.98
N LEU A 118 5.51 18.69 -6.07
CA LEU A 118 4.65 17.50 -6.11
C LEU A 118 5.09 16.47 -5.08
N ILE A 119 6.40 16.25 -4.88
CA ILE A 119 6.95 15.38 -3.84
C ILE A 119 6.52 15.86 -2.45
N GLY A 120 6.62 17.16 -2.15
CA GLY A 120 6.15 17.73 -0.89
C GLY A 120 4.66 17.52 -0.65
N ALA A 121 3.84 17.74 -1.69
CA ALA A 121 2.40 17.51 -1.63
C ALA A 121 2.07 16.02 -1.41
N ARG A 122 2.81 15.09 -2.05
CA ARG A 122 2.66 13.64 -1.87
C ARG A 122 3.07 13.18 -0.47
N LEU A 123 4.11 13.77 0.12
CA LEU A 123 4.48 13.54 1.52
C LEU A 123 3.31 13.88 2.45
N ALA A 124 2.74 15.06 2.29
CA ALA A 124 1.60 15.51 3.08
C ALA A 124 0.35 14.65 2.84
N GLN A 125 0.12 14.20 1.60
CA GLN A 125 -0.99 13.31 1.24
C GLN A 125 -0.84 11.93 1.90
N GLY A 126 0.36 11.35 1.92
CA GLY A 126 0.65 10.10 2.62
C GLY A 126 0.42 10.22 4.14
N ALA A 127 0.81 11.34 4.74
CA ALA A 127 0.57 11.61 6.15
C ALA A 127 -0.94 11.71 6.48
N THR A 128 -1.73 12.36 5.62
CA THR A 128 -3.18 12.48 5.81
C THR A 128 -3.93 11.17 5.55
N ALA A 129 -3.46 10.36 4.60
CA ALA A 129 -3.94 8.98 4.38
C ALA A 129 -3.72 8.11 5.62
N ALA A 130 -2.58 8.27 6.31
CA ALA A 130 -2.27 7.55 7.54
C ALA A 130 -3.23 7.90 8.70
N LEU A 131 -3.86 9.06 8.70
CA LEU A 131 -4.93 9.40 9.63
C LEU A 131 -6.25 8.72 9.24
N MET A 132 -6.56 8.66 7.95
CA MET A 132 -7.84 8.21 7.42
C MET A 132 -8.00 6.69 7.45
N VAL A 133 -7.04 5.97 6.88
CA VAL A 133 -7.15 4.53 6.58
C VAL A 133 -7.34 3.65 7.82
N PRO A 134 -6.62 3.82 8.94
CA PRO A 134 -6.84 3.02 10.14
C PRO A 134 -8.26 3.16 10.71
N GLN A 135 -8.87 4.34 10.54
CA GLN A 135 -10.22 4.60 11.05
C GLN A 135 -11.29 3.81 10.28
N VAL A 136 -11.02 3.45 9.03
CA VAL A 136 -11.92 2.58 8.24
C VAL A 136 -12.03 1.22 8.93
N LEU A 137 -10.90 0.56 9.18
CA LEU A 137 -10.87 -0.76 9.83
C LEU A 137 -11.42 -0.69 11.26
N ALA A 138 -11.05 0.34 12.03
CA ALA A 138 -11.58 0.56 13.38
C ALA A 138 -13.12 0.69 13.35
N THR A 139 -13.68 1.44 12.40
CA THR A 139 -15.12 1.59 12.23
C THR A 139 -15.81 0.27 11.89
N LEU A 140 -15.22 -0.55 11.00
CA LEU A 140 -15.75 -1.87 10.66
C LEU A 140 -15.80 -2.78 11.90
N HIS A 141 -14.74 -2.80 12.69
CA HIS A 141 -14.69 -3.59 13.93
C HIS A 141 -15.71 -3.15 14.96
N LEU A 142 -15.98 -1.83 15.07
CA LEU A 142 -16.89 -1.26 16.05
C LEU A 142 -18.38 -1.46 15.68
N LEU A 143 -18.73 -1.40 14.39
CA LEU A 143 -20.12 -1.41 13.96
C LEU A 143 -20.68 -2.78 13.63
N PHE A 144 -19.83 -3.75 13.36
CA PHE A 144 -20.25 -5.08 12.90
C PHE A 144 -19.75 -6.20 13.79
N SER A 145 -20.65 -7.15 14.11
CA SER A 145 -20.33 -8.40 14.81
C SER A 145 -20.60 -9.60 13.93
N ASP A 146 -20.04 -10.73 14.30
CA ASP A 146 -20.34 -12.07 13.77
C ASP A 146 -20.44 -12.15 12.22
N HIS A 147 -21.54 -12.66 11.69
CA HIS A 147 -21.76 -12.78 10.25
C HIS A 147 -21.79 -11.43 9.52
N ALA A 148 -22.30 -10.38 10.16
CA ALA A 148 -22.31 -9.02 9.57
C ALA A 148 -20.89 -8.49 9.40
N ARG A 149 -19.97 -8.78 10.34
CA ARG A 149 -18.56 -8.44 10.25
C ARG A 149 -17.90 -9.11 9.06
N THR A 150 -18.11 -10.42 8.88
CA THR A 150 -17.55 -11.15 7.73
C THR A 150 -18.01 -10.53 6.40
N ARG A 151 -19.30 -10.14 6.31
CA ARG A 151 -19.85 -9.48 5.11
C ARG A 151 -19.23 -8.10 4.89
N ALA A 152 -19.07 -7.28 5.95
CA ALA A 152 -18.48 -5.95 5.87
C ALA A 152 -17.02 -6.00 5.42
N PHE A 153 -16.21 -6.93 5.97
CA PHE A 153 -14.83 -7.15 5.54
C PHE A 153 -14.73 -7.73 4.13
N GLY A 154 -15.70 -8.54 3.72
CA GLY A 154 -15.83 -9.02 2.33
C GLY A 154 -16.02 -7.86 1.34
N ILE A 155 -16.92 -6.91 1.66
CA ILE A 155 -17.13 -5.68 0.86
C ILE A 155 -15.84 -4.84 0.83
N TYR A 156 -15.19 -4.65 1.97
CA TYR A 156 -13.90 -3.94 2.05
C TYR A 156 -12.84 -4.56 1.12
N GLY A 157 -12.71 -5.89 1.13
CA GLY A 157 -11.77 -6.60 0.25
C GLY A 157 -12.09 -6.46 -1.24
N ILE A 158 -13.38 -6.53 -1.62
CA ILE A 158 -13.83 -6.28 -2.99
C ILE A 158 -13.46 -4.87 -3.43
N VAL A 159 -13.68 -3.89 -2.58
CA VAL A 159 -13.40 -2.48 -2.89
C VAL A 159 -11.90 -2.22 -3.06
N LEU A 160 -11.04 -2.86 -2.26
CA LEU A 160 -9.58 -2.80 -2.46
C LEU A 160 -9.18 -3.33 -3.85
N GLY A 161 -9.75 -4.45 -4.27
CA GLY A 161 -9.48 -5.01 -5.60
C GLY A 161 -10.00 -4.12 -6.75
N LEU A 162 -11.22 -3.58 -6.59
CA LEU A 162 -11.82 -2.68 -7.57
C LEU A 162 -11.07 -1.34 -7.66
N ALA A 163 -10.51 -0.84 -6.55
CA ALA A 163 -9.74 0.40 -6.53
C ALA A 163 -8.51 0.32 -7.44
N GLY A 164 -7.83 -0.83 -7.50
CA GLY A 164 -6.71 -1.05 -8.43
C GLY A 164 -7.17 -0.95 -9.89
N ALA A 165 -8.20 -1.72 -10.28
CA ALA A 165 -8.74 -1.68 -11.64
C ALA A 165 -9.23 -0.28 -12.04
N ALA A 166 -10.00 0.36 -11.15
CA ALA A 166 -10.53 1.70 -11.36
C ALA A 166 -9.40 2.74 -11.44
N GLY A 167 -8.35 2.63 -10.59
CA GLY A 167 -7.21 3.54 -10.60
C GLY A 167 -6.50 3.55 -11.95
N PHE A 168 -6.19 2.38 -12.50
CA PHE A 168 -5.57 2.29 -13.83
C PHE A 168 -6.47 2.79 -14.95
N ALA A 169 -7.74 2.37 -14.97
CA ALA A 169 -8.70 2.81 -15.99
C ALA A 169 -8.97 4.32 -15.93
N LEU A 170 -9.23 4.86 -14.73
CA LEU A 170 -9.45 6.29 -14.52
C LEU A 170 -8.19 7.10 -14.82
N GLY A 171 -7.00 6.62 -14.44
CA GLY A 171 -5.74 7.29 -14.75
C GLY A 171 -5.56 7.48 -16.24
N GLY A 172 -5.73 6.39 -16.99
CA GLY A 172 -5.64 6.45 -18.46
C GLY A 172 -6.71 7.34 -19.09
N LEU A 173 -7.95 7.25 -18.59
CA LEU A 173 -9.08 8.06 -19.09
C LEU A 173 -8.86 9.55 -18.82
N LEU A 174 -8.54 9.93 -17.58
CA LEU A 174 -8.39 11.33 -17.17
C LEU A 174 -7.22 12.01 -17.91
N VAL A 175 -6.10 11.31 -18.07
CA VAL A 175 -4.94 11.83 -18.81
C VAL A 175 -5.27 12.00 -20.29
N THR A 176 -6.03 11.05 -20.88
CA THR A 176 -6.34 11.07 -22.32
C THR A 176 -7.44 12.09 -22.67
N LEU A 177 -8.47 12.25 -21.83
CA LEU A 177 -9.55 13.20 -22.05
C LEU A 177 -9.10 14.65 -21.94
N ASP A 178 -7.99 14.91 -21.24
CA ASP A 178 -7.45 16.25 -21.01
C ASP A 178 -8.52 17.28 -20.62
N LEU A 179 -9.40 16.91 -19.69
CA LEU A 179 -10.56 17.72 -19.30
C LEU A 179 -10.12 19.15 -18.94
N ALA A 180 -10.60 20.11 -19.68
CA ALA A 180 -10.29 21.53 -19.51
C ALA A 180 -8.77 21.88 -19.54
N GLY A 181 -7.95 21.09 -20.24
CA GLY A 181 -6.48 21.28 -20.29
C GLY A 181 -5.75 20.88 -19.02
N LEU A 182 -6.40 20.15 -18.12
CA LEU A 182 -5.80 19.72 -16.84
C LEU A 182 -4.78 18.59 -17.00
N GLY A 183 -4.87 17.80 -18.08
CA GLY A 183 -3.97 16.68 -18.34
C GLY A 183 -3.83 15.73 -17.14
N TRP A 184 -2.58 15.46 -16.75
CA TRP A 184 -2.27 14.62 -15.58
C TRP A 184 -2.81 15.15 -14.24
N ARG A 185 -3.05 16.47 -14.13
CA ARG A 185 -3.56 17.09 -12.89
C ARG A 185 -4.95 16.57 -12.51
N ALA A 186 -5.73 16.17 -13.51
CA ALA A 186 -7.06 15.61 -13.29
C ALA A 186 -7.05 14.35 -12.41
N VAL A 187 -5.95 13.57 -12.40
CA VAL A 187 -5.85 12.36 -11.55
C VAL A 187 -5.84 12.67 -10.05
N PHE A 188 -5.40 13.87 -9.68
CA PHE A 188 -5.45 14.34 -8.29
C PHE A 188 -6.75 15.09 -8.00
N PHE A 189 -7.21 15.93 -8.94
CA PHE A 189 -8.43 16.71 -8.76
C PHE A 189 -9.67 15.84 -8.63
N VAL A 190 -9.70 14.64 -9.19
CA VAL A 190 -10.82 13.70 -9.01
C VAL A 190 -11.07 13.37 -7.53
N ASN A 191 -10.04 13.36 -6.69
CA ASN A 191 -10.18 13.10 -5.26
C ASN A 191 -10.92 14.24 -4.52
N VAL A 192 -10.91 15.45 -5.06
CA VAL A 192 -11.50 16.62 -4.38
C VAL A 192 -13.02 16.49 -4.22
N PRO A 193 -13.82 16.33 -5.28
CA PRO A 193 -15.28 16.15 -5.12
C PRO A 193 -15.60 14.88 -4.31
N PHE A 194 -14.89 13.78 -4.52
CA PHE A 194 -15.10 12.55 -3.74
C PHE A 194 -14.83 12.76 -2.26
N GLY A 195 -13.72 13.40 -1.90
CA GLY A 195 -13.37 13.69 -0.52
C GLY A 195 -14.39 14.61 0.17
N LEU A 196 -14.90 15.63 -0.53
CA LEU A 196 -15.95 16.51 -0.02
C LEU A 196 -17.26 15.75 0.24
N ILE A 197 -17.68 14.88 -0.68
CA ILE A 197 -18.88 14.04 -0.53
C ILE A 197 -18.71 13.08 0.65
N ILE A 198 -17.57 12.37 0.74
CA ILE A 198 -17.28 11.45 1.84
C ILE A 198 -17.29 12.19 3.19
N ARG A 199 -16.66 13.37 3.25
CA ARG A 199 -16.64 14.19 4.47
C ARG A 199 -18.04 14.64 4.86
N ALA A 200 -18.85 15.14 3.94
CA ALA A 200 -20.22 15.57 4.20
C ALA A 200 -21.10 14.41 4.69
N ALA A 201 -20.97 13.23 4.07
CA ALA A 201 -21.65 12.01 4.52
C ALA A 201 -21.21 11.61 5.93
N ALA A 202 -19.89 11.52 6.18
CA ALA A 202 -19.35 11.12 7.47
C ALA A 202 -19.74 12.07 8.61
N LEU A 203 -19.79 13.37 8.37
CA LEU A 203 -20.27 14.37 9.34
C LEU A 203 -21.69 14.04 9.83
N ARG A 204 -22.58 13.65 8.90
CA ARG A 204 -24.00 13.41 9.19
C ARG A 204 -24.28 12.03 9.79
N ILE A 205 -23.64 10.99 9.27
CA ILE A 205 -24.04 9.60 9.55
C ILE A 205 -23.09 8.83 10.48
N MET A 206 -21.79 9.23 10.56
CA MET A 206 -20.83 8.49 11.36
C MET A 206 -21.06 8.73 12.85
N PRO A 207 -21.18 7.66 13.68
CA PRO A 207 -21.39 7.81 15.11
C PRO A 207 -20.13 8.36 15.80
N GLN A 208 -20.34 9.05 16.91
CA GLN A 208 -19.25 9.38 17.83
C GLN A 208 -18.94 8.15 18.67
N VAL A 209 -17.68 7.75 18.68
CA VAL A 209 -17.20 6.65 19.52
C VAL A 209 -16.48 7.27 20.73
N PRO A 210 -16.73 6.77 21.94
CA PRO A 210 -16.04 7.23 23.14
C PRO A 210 -14.51 7.10 22.98
N ARG A 211 -13.81 8.09 23.55
CA ARG A 211 -12.34 8.14 23.56
C ARG A 211 -11.78 7.13 24.54
N ARG A 212 -10.65 6.54 24.24
CA ARG A 212 -9.92 5.68 25.18
C ARG A 212 -9.00 6.53 26.06
N ALA A 213 -9.27 6.55 27.36
CA ALA A 213 -8.39 7.22 28.32
C ALA A 213 -7.05 6.46 28.45
N GLY A 214 -5.94 7.20 28.60
CA GLY A 214 -4.62 6.63 28.89
C GLY A 214 -3.74 6.29 27.70
N THR A 215 -4.20 6.40 26.46
CA THR A 215 -3.37 6.19 25.26
C THR A 215 -2.44 7.39 25.06
N ARG A 216 -1.14 7.15 24.91
CA ARG A 216 -0.13 8.19 24.60
C ARG A 216 0.44 7.98 23.22
N LEU A 217 0.76 9.10 22.55
CA LEU A 217 1.45 9.10 21.25
C LEU A 217 2.95 8.98 21.48
N ASP A 218 3.57 8.09 20.72
CA ASP A 218 5.03 8.04 20.57
C ASP A 218 5.46 8.81 19.33
N VAL A 219 5.36 10.14 19.43
CA VAL A 219 5.80 11.03 18.35
C VAL A 219 7.32 10.91 18.09
N PRO A 220 8.18 10.85 19.12
CA PRO A 220 9.61 10.64 18.91
C PRO A 220 9.92 9.34 18.14
N GLY A 221 9.30 8.23 18.51
CA GLY A 221 9.48 6.95 17.81
C GLY A 221 9.05 7.03 16.34
N ALA A 222 7.91 7.64 16.06
CA ALA A 222 7.42 7.82 14.70
C ALA A 222 8.38 8.69 13.85
N LEU A 223 8.91 9.79 14.42
CA LEU A 223 9.88 10.66 13.73
C LEU A 223 11.22 9.96 13.47
N VAL A 224 11.74 9.24 14.45
CA VAL A 224 12.98 8.46 14.28
C VAL A 224 12.82 7.40 13.19
N LEU A 225 11.71 6.68 13.18
CA LEU A 225 11.42 5.70 12.13
C LEU A 225 11.31 6.37 10.75
N PHE A 226 10.61 7.50 10.66
CA PHE A 226 10.47 8.25 9.42
C PHE A 226 11.82 8.70 8.86
N VAL A 227 12.67 9.35 9.68
CA VAL A 227 14.00 9.78 9.28
C VAL A 227 14.87 8.57 8.89
N GLY A 228 14.83 7.49 9.65
CA GLY A 228 15.55 6.26 9.33
C GLY A 228 15.16 5.67 7.97
N LEU A 229 13.87 5.63 7.66
CA LEU A 229 13.37 5.15 6.36
C LEU A 229 13.72 6.10 5.22
N LEU A 230 13.65 7.41 5.44
CA LEU A 230 14.11 8.39 4.44
C LEU A 230 15.60 8.22 4.14
N CYS A 231 16.44 8.04 5.15
CA CYS A 231 17.87 7.81 4.97
C CYS A 231 18.19 6.46 4.31
N LEU A 232 17.30 5.45 4.43
CA LEU A 232 17.49 4.16 3.76
C LEU A 232 17.01 4.17 2.31
N ILE A 233 15.82 4.73 2.06
CA ILE A 233 15.14 4.63 0.76
C ILE A 233 15.49 5.83 -0.12
N GLY A 234 15.63 7.03 0.46
CA GLY A 234 15.96 8.25 -0.29
C GLY A 234 17.22 8.12 -1.16
N PRO A 235 18.35 7.62 -0.63
CA PRO A 235 19.55 7.41 -1.46
C PRO A 235 19.37 6.45 -2.63
N LEU A 236 18.47 5.47 -2.53
CA LEU A 236 18.15 4.59 -3.66
C LEU A 236 17.46 5.35 -4.80
N LEU A 237 16.65 6.37 -4.46
CA LEU A 237 15.94 7.20 -5.44
C LEU A 237 16.90 8.13 -6.20
N PHE A 238 17.84 8.76 -5.49
CA PHE A 238 18.73 9.79 -6.06
C PHE A 238 20.15 9.30 -6.36
N GLY A 239 20.51 8.10 -5.94
CA GLY A 239 21.86 7.55 -6.05
C GLY A 239 22.36 7.47 -7.50
N HIS A 240 21.48 7.14 -8.44
CA HIS A 240 21.82 7.11 -9.86
C HIS A 240 22.19 8.50 -10.39
N ASP A 241 21.43 9.56 -10.06
CA ASP A 241 21.66 10.93 -10.52
C ASP A 241 23.00 11.49 -10.04
N VAL A 242 23.48 11.00 -8.88
CA VAL A 242 24.79 11.39 -8.29
C VAL A 242 25.87 10.33 -8.48
N HIS A 243 25.71 9.43 -9.44
CA HIS A 243 26.67 8.38 -9.81
C HIS A 243 27.13 7.55 -8.60
N TRP A 244 26.23 7.23 -7.67
CA TRP A 244 26.48 6.46 -6.45
C TRP A 244 27.68 6.99 -5.61
N ALA A 245 27.78 8.30 -5.50
CA ALA A 245 28.83 8.97 -4.73
C ALA A 245 28.95 8.37 -3.30
N PRO A 246 30.16 8.35 -2.69
CA PRO A 246 30.40 7.70 -1.39
C PRO A 246 29.46 8.14 -0.26
N TRP A 247 28.98 9.39 -0.29
CA TRP A 247 28.05 9.90 0.73
C TRP A 247 26.68 9.19 0.68
N VAL A 248 26.25 8.66 -0.47
CA VAL A 248 25.02 7.88 -0.63
C VAL A 248 25.03 6.66 0.31
N TRP A 249 26.15 5.94 0.30
CA TRP A 249 26.35 4.76 1.17
C TRP A 249 26.44 5.14 2.65
N LEU A 250 27.04 6.29 2.96
CA LEU A 250 27.10 6.84 4.32
C LEU A 250 25.71 7.17 4.84
N VAL A 251 24.84 7.80 4.02
CA VAL A 251 23.46 8.11 4.40
C VAL A 251 22.65 6.83 4.60
N MET A 252 22.82 5.82 3.74
CA MET A 252 22.16 4.51 3.93
C MET A 252 22.63 3.82 5.22
N ALA A 253 23.93 3.83 5.50
CA ALA A 253 24.47 3.28 6.76
C ALA A 253 23.92 4.04 7.98
N ALA A 254 23.84 5.38 7.91
CA ALA A 254 23.20 6.19 8.95
C ALA A 254 21.72 5.83 9.10
N GLY A 255 20.98 5.64 8.01
CA GLY A 255 19.59 5.18 8.02
C GLY A 255 19.42 3.86 8.75
N LEU A 256 20.30 2.88 8.47
CA LEU A 256 20.29 1.59 9.18
C LEU A 256 20.59 1.76 10.67
N ALA A 257 21.55 2.61 11.02
CA ALA A 257 21.87 2.94 12.42
C ALA A 257 20.69 3.63 13.13
N ILE A 258 19.97 4.53 12.46
CA ILE A 258 18.77 5.19 12.99
C ILE A 258 17.64 4.19 13.22
N VAL A 259 17.38 3.28 12.27
CA VAL A 259 16.38 2.21 12.47
C VAL A 259 16.77 1.27 13.61
N ALA A 260 18.06 0.93 13.74
CA ALA A 260 18.56 0.17 14.88
C ALA A 260 18.40 0.94 16.21
N ALA A 261 18.63 2.26 16.20
CA ALA A 261 18.39 3.12 17.37
C ALA A 261 16.90 3.20 17.70
N PHE A 262 16.00 3.28 16.71
CA PHE A 262 14.56 3.18 16.91
C PHE A 262 14.18 1.89 17.65
N VAL A 263 14.69 0.73 17.22
CA VAL A 263 14.43 -0.55 17.90
C VAL A 263 14.90 -0.53 19.36
N ARG A 264 16.07 0.11 19.64
CA ARG A 264 16.57 0.28 21.01
C ARG A 264 15.70 1.22 21.83
N LEU A 265 15.25 2.32 21.24
CA LEU A 265 14.33 3.29 21.85
C LEU A 265 13.02 2.63 22.25
N GLU A 266 12.39 1.91 21.33
CA GLU A 266 11.14 1.18 21.57
C GLU A 266 11.28 0.15 22.70
N ARG A 267 12.42 -0.58 22.75
CA ARG A 267 12.74 -1.49 23.86
C ARG A 267 12.87 -0.75 25.20
N ALA A 268 13.48 0.43 25.18
CA ALA A 268 13.63 1.25 26.39
C ALA A 268 12.27 1.79 26.86
N VAL A 269 11.40 2.23 25.94
CA VAL A 269 10.03 2.66 26.23
C VAL A 269 9.23 1.51 26.86
N ALA A 270 9.29 0.31 26.28
CA ALA A 270 8.63 -0.88 26.79
C ALA A 270 9.12 -1.26 28.22
N ARG A 271 10.43 -1.23 28.44
CA ARG A 271 11.04 -1.56 29.77
C ARG A 271 10.64 -0.56 30.85
N ARG A 272 10.36 0.70 30.51
CA ARG A 272 9.90 1.74 31.44
C ARG A 272 8.38 1.71 31.66
N GLY A 273 7.68 0.68 31.16
CA GLY A 273 6.22 0.56 31.25
C GLY A 273 5.45 1.54 30.36
N GLY A 274 6.13 2.18 29.40
CA GLY A 274 5.51 2.99 28.37
C GLY A 274 4.82 2.14 27.31
N MET A 275 4.08 2.80 26.41
CA MET A 275 3.44 2.15 25.25
C MET A 275 4.31 2.36 24.00
N PRO A 276 5.15 1.39 23.60
CA PRO A 276 5.96 1.50 22.39
C PRO A 276 5.06 1.62 21.15
N LEU A 277 5.59 2.24 20.08
CA LEU A 277 4.91 2.33 18.80
C LEU A 277 4.66 0.94 18.22
N ILE A 278 5.66 0.08 18.36
CA ILE A 278 5.70 -1.29 17.85
C ILE A 278 6.00 -2.25 19.02
N ASP A 279 5.18 -3.30 19.16
CA ASP A 279 5.48 -4.39 20.11
C ASP A 279 6.63 -5.26 19.56
N LEU A 280 7.84 -4.95 20.01
CA LEU A 280 9.05 -5.63 19.56
C LEU A 280 9.16 -7.10 20.01
N THR A 281 8.33 -7.56 20.94
CA THR A 281 8.30 -8.97 21.33
C THR A 281 7.86 -9.86 20.17
N LEU A 282 6.99 -9.31 19.30
CA LEU A 282 6.54 -9.99 18.09
C LEU A 282 7.67 -10.23 17.08
N LEU A 283 8.67 -9.33 17.03
CA LEU A 283 9.82 -9.48 16.12
C LEU A 283 10.76 -10.61 16.57
N SER A 284 10.62 -11.10 17.79
CA SER A 284 11.37 -12.28 18.29
C SER A 284 10.69 -13.60 17.92
N ASP A 285 9.43 -13.56 17.49
CA ASP A 285 8.68 -14.74 17.05
C ASP A 285 9.11 -15.11 15.61
N ARG A 286 9.75 -16.27 15.48
CA ARG A 286 10.30 -16.73 14.19
C ARG A 286 9.25 -16.92 13.10
N PRO A 287 8.07 -17.53 13.33
CA PRO A 287 7.00 -17.62 12.36
C PRO A 287 6.53 -16.25 11.87
N PHE A 288 6.28 -15.32 12.80
CA PHE A 288 5.85 -13.96 12.46
C PHE A 288 6.92 -13.21 11.65
N MET A 289 8.19 -13.29 12.06
CA MET A 289 9.30 -12.66 11.34
C MET A 289 9.46 -13.20 9.90
N ARG A 290 9.35 -14.52 9.71
CA ARG A 290 9.36 -15.12 8.35
C ARG A 290 8.20 -14.62 7.51
N GLY A 291 7.02 -14.48 8.11
CA GLY A 291 5.86 -13.87 7.47
C GLY A 291 6.07 -12.42 7.08
N LEU A 292 6.74 -11.63 7.92
CA LEU A 292 7.11 -10.24 7.61
C LEU A 292 8.12 -10.18 6.46
N CYS A 293 9.13 -11.06 6.44
CA CYS A 293 10.06 -11.15 5.31
C CYS A 293 9.34 -11.50 4.00
N ALA A 294 8.43 -12.47 4.03
CA ALA A 294 7.60 -12.79 2.88
C ALA A 294 6.73 -11.60 2.45
N THR A 295 6.12 -10.88 3.40
CA THR A 295 5.34 -9.67 3.16
C THR A 295 6.18 -8.59 2.49
N PHE A 296 7.36 -8.28 3.04
CA PHE A 296 8.28 -7.30 2.47
C PHE A 296 8.62 -7.64 1.02
N LEU A 297 9.05 -8.87 0.74
CA LEU A 297 9.45 -9.32 -0.59
C LEU A 297 8.29 -9.31 -1.59
N PHE A 298 7.10 -9.73 -1.17
CA PHE A 298 5.91 -9.69 -2.01
C PHE A 298 5.58 -8.25 -2.43
N PHE A 299 5.52 -7.32 -1.46
CA PHE A 299 5.19 -5.93 -1.72
C PHE A 299 6.33 -5.17 -2.41
N PHE A 300 7.59 -5.56 -2.21
CA PHE A 300 8.75 -5.04 -2.95
C PHE A 300 8.60 -5.24 -4.47
N ALA A 301 8.11 -6.38 -4.91
CA ALA A 301 7.83 -6.64 -6.32
C ALA A 301 6.51 -6.00 -6.80
N ASN A 302 5.56 -5.78 -5.91
CA ASN A 302 4.17 -5.48 -6.27
C ASN A 302 4.00 -4.13 -6.97
N LEU A 303 4.25 -3.03 -6.29
CA LEU A 303 3.99 -1.69 -6.83
C LEU A 303 4.99 -1.29 -7.90
N SER A 304 6.24 -1.68 -7.75
CA SER A 304 7.30 -1.44 -8.73
C SER A 304 7.02 -2.12 -10.08
N PHE A 305 6.35 -3.28 -10.07
CA PHE A 305 5.90 -3.92 -11.30
C PHE A 305 4.99 -3.02 -12.13
N TYR A 306 4.03 -2.37 -11.51
CA TYR A 306 3.11 -1.45 -12.21
C TYR A 306 3.83 -0.22 -12.76
N LEU A 307 4.79 0.33 -12.00
CA LEU A 307 5.63 1.45 -12.47
C LEU A 307 6.41 1.05 -13.73
N VAL A 308 7.19 -0.03 -13.65
CA VAL A 308 8.04 -0.51 -14.75
C VAL A 308 7.19 -0.84 -15.99
N MET A 309 6.08 -1.57 -15.80
CA MET A 309 5.19 -1.90 -16.92
C MET A 309 4.56 -0.67 -17.57
N THR A 310 4.19 0.34 -16.78
CA THR A 310 3.66 1.61 -17.32
C THR A 310 4.72 2.35 -18.14
N LEU A 311 5.94 2.46 -17.60
CA LEU A 311 7.06 3.10 -18.31
C LEU A 311 7.36 2.36 -19.62
N PHE A 312 7.48 1.03 -19.57
CA PHE A 312 7.73 0.22 -20.76
C PHE A 312 6.63 0.38 -21.81
N MET A 313 5.35 0.26 -21.43
CA MET A 313 4.24 0.41 -22.36
C MET A 313 4.16 1.79 -23.01
N GLN A 314 4.35 2.85 -22.22
CA GLN A 314 4.17 4.21 -22.71
C GLN A 314 5.42 4.77 -23.40
N LYS A 315 6.63 4.49 -22.91
CA LYS A 315 7.89 4.98 -23.49
C LYS A 315 8.40 4.09 -24.62
N ALA A 316 8.53 2.76 -24.37
CA ALA A 316 9.13 1.85 -25.34
C ALA A 316 8.15 1.43 -26.45
N LEU A 317 6.88 1.16 -26.09
CA LEU A 317 5.87 0.70 -27.05
C LEU A 317 4.99 1.84 -27.56
N ALA A 318 5.18 3.07 -27.09
CA ALA A 318 4.37 4.25 -27.43
C ALA A 318 2.85 4.01 -27.29
N ILE A 319 2.44 3.14 -26.36
CA ILE A 319 1.02 2.86 -26.08
C ILE A 319 0.41 4.06 -25.36
N PRO A 320 -0.68 4.66 -25.88
CA PRO A 320 -1.33 5.79 -25.23
C PRO A 320 -1.77 5.48 -23.79
N PRO A 321 -1.80 6.48 -22.86
CA PRO A 321 -2.12 6.29 -21.45
C PRO A 321 -3.41 5.52 -21.20
N LEU A 322 -4.48 5.82 -21.94
CA LEU A 322 -5.76 5.10 -21.82
C LEU A 322 -5.60 3.61 -22.14
N LYS A 323 -4.93 3.27 -23.25
CA LYS A 323 -4.71 1.87 -23.63
C LYS A 323 -3.79 1.17 -22.62
N ALA A 324 -2.76 1.85 -22.14
CA ALA A 324 -1.85 1.30 -21.10
C ALA A 324 -2.61 1.04 -19.79
N GLY A 325 -3.47 1.94 -19.35
CA GLY A 325 -4.35 1.73 -18.21
C GLY A 325 -5.30 0.55 -18.39
N MET A 326 -5.89 0.42 -19.59
CA MET A 326 -6.83 -0.67 -19.91
C MET A 326 -6.15 -2.05 -19.94
N VAL A 327 -4.85 -2.14 -20.20
CA VAL A 327 -4.08 -3.40 -20.10
C VAL A 327 -4.09 -3.98 -18.68
N PHE A 328 -4.14 -3.14 -17.64
CA PHE A 328 -4.19 -3.59 -16.25
C PHE A 328 -5.59 -4.00 -15.78
N VAL A 329 -6.66 -3.65 -16.50
CA VAL A 329 -8.03 -3.99 -16.09
C VAL A 329 -8.26 -5.52 -16.05
N PRO A 330 -7.91 -6.32 -17.08
CA PRO A 330 -8.03 -7.78 -17.02
C PRO A 330 -7.17 -8.40 -15.90
N LEU A 331 -5.95 -7.88 -15.64
CA LEU A 331 -5.12 -8.27 -14.51
C LEU A 331 -5.88 -8.08 -13.19
N ALA A 332 -6.47 -6.90 -12.97
CA ALA A 332 -7.21 -6.61 -11.74
C ALA A 332 -8.48 -7.47 -11.60
N LEU A 333 -9.17 -7.79 -12.69
CA LEU A 333 -10.31 -8.71 -12.67
C LEU A 333 -9.88 -10.13 -12.25
N THR A 334 -8.80 -10.65 -12.83
CA THR A 334 -8.28 -11.98 -12.43
C THR A 334 -7.75 -11.98 -11.00
N PHE A 335 -7.17 -10.87 -10.53
CA PHE A 335 -6.81 -10.67 -9.13
C PHE A 335 -8.04 -10.83 -8.20
N VAL A 336 -9.17 -10.17 -8.51
CA VAL A 336 -10.40 -10.27 -7.71
C VAL A 336 -10.93 -11.71 -7.69
N ILE A 337 -10.97 -12.38 -8.85
CA ILE A 337 -11.38 -13.78 -8.95
C ILE A 337 -10.47 -14.68 -8.09
N ALA A 338 -9.15 -14.50 -8.22
CA ALA A 338 -8.18 -15.29 -7.46
C ALA A 338 -8.25 -15.02 -5.96
N SER A 339 -8.45 -13.78 -5.54
CA SER A 339 -8.64 -13.41 -4.13
C SER A 339 -9.82 -14.15 -3.51
N ARG A 340 -10.94 -14.28 -4.25
CA ARG A 340 -12.08 -15.09 -3.81
C ARG A 340 -11.74 -16.58 -3.74
N HIS A 341 -11.08 -17.13 -4.76
CA HIS A 341 -10.64 -18.52 -4.79
C HIS A 341 -9.67 -18.83 -3.65
N SER A 342 -8.74 -17.91 -3.36
CA SER A 342 -7.75 -18.09 -2.29
C SER A 342 -8.42 -18.21 -0.92
N GLY A 343 -9.42 -17.39 -0.62
CA GLY A 343 -10.16 -17.42 0.65
C GLY A 343 -10.90 -18.76 0.88
N MET A 344 -11.44 -19.38 -0.20
CA MET A 344 -12.07 -20.70 -0.13
C MET A 344 -11.03 -21.81 0.05
N ARG A 345 -9.92 -21.76 -0.70
CA ARG A 345 -8.87 -22.79 -0.69
C ARG A 345 -7.98 -22.73 0.55
N ALA A 346 -7.75 -21.54 1.12
CA ALA A 346 -6.89 -21.36 2.28
C ALA A 346 -7.40 -22.12 3.51
N LYS A 347 -8.73 -22.33 3.64
CA LYS A 347 -9.33 -23.16 4.69
C LYS A 347 -8.85 -24.61 4.67
N HIS A 348 -8.55 -25.16 3.49
CA HIS A 348 -8.20 -26.57 3.31
C HIS A 348 -6.70 -26.77 3.01
N ARG A 349 -6.06 -25.80 2.37
CA ARG A 349 -4.65 -25.89 1.92
C ARG A 349 -3.68 -24.98 2.65
N GLY A 350 -4.19 -24.07 3.52
CA GLY A 350 -3.34 -23.16 4.29
C GLY A 350 -2.33 -22.39 3.43
N THR A 351 -1.08 -22.37 3.85
CA THR A 351 0.03 -21.64 3.21
C THR A 351 0.35 -22.11 1.77
N TYR A 352 -0.08 -23.33 1.38
CA TYR A 352 0.18 -23.81 0.01
C TYR A 352 -0.45 -22.93 -1.07
N VAL A 353 -1.60 -22.33 -0.79
CA VAL A 353 -2.27 -21.43 -1.75
C VAL A 353 -1.39 -20.22 -2.09
N LEU A 354 -0.64 -19.71 -1.09
CA LEU A 354 0.28 -18.59 -1.31
C LEU A 354 1.48 -19.03 -2.18
N ILE A 355 2.02 -20.23 -1.94
CA ILE A 355 3.14 -20.78 -2.73
C ILE A 355 2.68 -21.04 -4.17
N GLU A 356 1.49 -21.61 -4.37
CA GLU A 356 0.86 -21.75 -5.70
C GLU A 356 0.74 -20.37 -6.38
N GLY A 357 0.29 -19.35 -5.64
CA GLY A 357 0.16 -17.98 -6.14
C GLY A 357 1.50 -17.38 -6.59
N CYS A 358 2.57 -17.57 -5.80
CA CYS A 358 3.92 -17.16 -6.19
C CYS A 358 4.38 -17.87 -7.48
N ALA A 359 4.14 -19.17 -7.60
CA ALA A 359 4.48 -19.94 -8.79
C ALA A 359 3.73 -19.43 -10.03
N VAL A 360 2.43 -19.14 -9.91
CA VAL A 360 1.62 -18.57 -11.00
C VAL A 360 2.11 -17.16 -11.38
N GLN A 361 2.52 -16.33 -10.41
CA GLN A 361 3.12 -15.02 -10.72
C GLN A 361 4.42 -15.17 -11.50
N ILE A 362 5.32 -16.09 -11.10
CA ILE A 362 6.57 -16.37 -11.81
C ILE A 362 6.28 -16.86 -13.24
N LEU A 363 5.29 -17.72 -13.43
CA LEU A 363 4.86 -18.14 -14.78
C LEU A 363 4.36 -16.95 -15.61
N GLY A 364 3.59 -16.03 -15.00
CA GLY A 364 3.15 -14.79 -15.66
C GLY A 364 4.31 -13.88 -16.06
N LEU A 365 5.33 -13.73 -15.19
CA LEU A 365 6.55 -12.98 -15.51
C LEU A 365 7.36 -13.63 -16.63
N ALA A 366 7.49 -14.96 -16.63
CA ALA A 366 8.16 -15.71 -17.68
C ALA A 366 7.43 -15.60 -19.02
N ALA A 367 6.10 -15.69 -19.01
CA ALA A 367 5.28 -15.49 -20.20
C ALA A 367 5.42 -14.07 -20.75
N LEU A 368 5.48 -13.05 -19.87
CA LEU A 368 5.73 -11.67 -20.26
C LEU A 368 7.13 -11.52 -20.91
N ALA A 369 8.16 -12.07 -20.28
CA ALA A 369 9.52 -12.05 -20.81
C ALA A 369 9.58 -12.70 -22.20
N LEU A 370 8.98 -13.89 -22.38
CA LEU A 370 8.90 -14.56 -23.67
C LEU A 370 8.15 -13.75 -24.72
N THR A 371 7.03 -13.12 -24.34
CA THR A 371 6.25 -12.29 -25.27
C THR A 371 7.07 -11.11 -25.79
N VAL A 372 7.77 -10.40 -24.90
CA VAL A 372 8.60 -9.25 -25.26
C VAL A 372 9.87 -9.67 -26.03
N ALA A 373 10.41 -10.87 -25.75
CA ALA A 373 11.54 -11.40 -26.49
C ALA A 373 11.17 -11.84 -27.92
N SER A 374 9.96 -12.40 -28.10
CA SER A 374 9.52 -12.98 -29.37
C SER A 374 8.82 -11.98 -30.30
N VAL A 375 8.26 -10.89 -29.74
CA VAL A 375 7.48 -9.91 -30.49
C VAL A 375 8.06 -8.52 -30.26
N GLN A 376 8.63 -7.88 -31.29
CA GLN A 376 9.29 -6.57 -31.16
C GLN A 376 8.37 -5.47 -30.61
N ALA A 377 7.09 -5.48 -30.98
CA ALA A 377 6.09 -4.52 -30.52
C ALA A 377 4.79 -5.27 -30.14
N PRO A 378 4.73 -5.89 -28.96
CA PRO A 378 3.55 -6.65 -28.55
C PRO A 378 2.33 -5.73 -28.43
N ALA A 379 1.23 -6.16 -29.05
CA ALA A 379 -0.02 -5.44 -29.01
C ALA A 379 -0.56 -5.39 -27.56
N ALA A 380 -1.26 -4.30 -27.21
CA ALA A 380 -1.82 -4.09 -25.86
C ALA A 380 -2.70 -5.26 -25.37
N TRP A 381 -3.50 -5.86 -26.27
CA TRP A 381 -4.35 -7.00 -25.91
C TRP A 381 -3.52 -8.26 -25.54
N LEU A 382 -2.38 -8.48 -26.19
CA LEU A 382 -1.50 -9.61 -25.91
C LEU A 382 -0.86 -9.44 -24.52
N LEU A 383 -0.39 -8.22 -24.20
CA LEU A 383 0.11 -7.90 -22.87
C LEU A 383 -0.99 -8.09 -21.81
N ALA A 384 -2.21 -7.65 -22.09
CA ALA A 384 -3.35 -7.82 -21.19
C ALA A 384 -3.61 -9.30 -20.86
N LEU A 385 -3.59 -10.19 -21.88
CA LEU A 385 -3.78 -11.63 -21.68
C LEU A 385 -2.68 -12.24 -20.80
N VAL A 386 -1.41 -11.89 -21.06
CA VAL A 386 -0.29 -12.40 -20.27
C VAL A 386 -0.37 -11.89 -18.83
N LEU A 387 -0.73 -10.63 -18.64
CA LEU A 387 -0.87 -10.03 -17.31
C LEU A 387 -2.03 -10.61 -16.50
N MET A 388 -3.04 -11.21 -17.12
CA MET A 388 -4.08 -11.96 -16.40
C MET A 388 -3.50 -13.11 -15.57
N VAL A 389 -2.48 -13.81 -16.06
CA VAL A 389 -1.81 -14.89 -15.34
C VAL A 389 -1.10 -14.33 -14.10
N PHE A 390 -0.35 -13.24 -14.27
CA PHE A 390 0.31 -12.56 -13.16
C PHE A 390 -0.70 -12.08 -12.11
N GLY A 391 -1.79 -11.41 -12.54
CA GLY A 391 -2.84 -10.91 -11.66
C GLY A 391 -3.57 -12.01 -10.89
N TYR A 392 -3.81 -13.16 -11.53
CA TYR A 392 -4.38 -14.31 -10.84
C TYR A 392 -3.46 -14.83 -9.73
N GLY A 393 -2.16 -15.01 -10.01
CA GLY A 393 -1.16 -15.38 -9.01
C GLY A 393 -1.07 -14.37 -7.86
N GLN A 394 -1.09 -13.06 -8.17
CA GLN A 394 -1.07 -11.99 -7.20
C GLN A 394 -2.28 -12.04 -6.24
N GLY A 395 -3.47 -12.30 -6.76
CA GLY A 395 -4.69 -12.43 -5.94
C GLY A 395 -4.68 -13.66 -5.04
N LEU A 396 -4.04 -14.76 -5.47
CA LEU A 396 -3.86 -15.94 -4.63
C LEU A 396 -2.94 -15.67 -3.42
N VAL A 397 -1.98 -14.75 -3.53
CA VAL A 397 -1.05 -14.40 -2.46
C VAL A 397 -1.61 -13.28 -1.57
N MET A 398 -1.94 -12.13 -2.16
CA MET A 398 -2.19 -10.89 -1.43
C MET A 398 -3.33 -11.01 -0.40
N ALA A 399 -4.44 -11.65 -0.78
CA ALA A 399 -5.61 -11.75 0.07
C ALA A 399 -5.35 -12.62 1.33
N PRO A 400 -4.79 -13.85 1.24
CA PRO A 400 -4.56 -14.67 2.43
C PRO A 400 -3.23 -14.36 3.14
N LEU A 401 -2.31 -13.61 2.55
CA LEU A 401 -1.00 -13.33 3.15
C LEU A 401 -1.14 -12.67 4.53
N SER A 402 -1.97 -11.61 4.62
CA SER A 402 -2.20 -10.91 5.87
C SER A 402 -2.80 -11.83 6.94
N SER A 403 -3.81 -12.62 6.59
CA SER A 403 -4.43 -13.55 7.54
C SER A 403 -3.48 -14.66 7.97
N THR A 404 -2.65 -15.18 7.06
CA THR A 404 -1.65 -16.20 7.36
C THR A 404 -0.56 -15.68 8.29
N VAL A 405 -0.03 -14.49 8.03
CA VAL A 405 1.00 -13.87 8.89
C VAL A 405 0.43 -13.50 10.25
N LEU A 406 -0.76 -12.90 10.29
CA LEU A 406 -1.38 -12.47 11.54
C LEU A 406 -1.93 -13.63 12.38
N SER A 407 -2.20 -14.81 11.79
CA SER A 407 -2.59 -16.00 12.56
C SER A 407 -1.50 -16.53 13.48
N THR A 408 -0.23 -16.14 13.25
CA THR A 408 0.88 -16.48 14.15
C THR A 408 0.92 -15.58 15.39
N VAL A 409 0.18 -14.47 15.40
CA VAL A 409 0.18 -13.47 16.47
C VAL A 409 -0.94 -13.79 17.48
N LYS A 410 -0.61 -13.72 18.78
CA LYS A 410 -1.61 -13.90 19.84
C LYS A 410 -2.71 -12.83 19.76
N PRO A 411 -3.99 -13.18 20.07
CA PRO A 411 -5.11 -12.22 19.98
C PRO A 411 -4.89 -10.91 20.75
N ALA A 412 -4.18 -10.97 21.89
CA ALA A 412 -3.87 -9.79 22.70
C ALA A 412 -2.96 -8.76 21.99
N SER A 413 -2.10 -9.22 21.06
CA SER A 413 -1.16 -8.39 20.29
C SER A 413 -1.59 -8.19 18.83
N ALA A 414 -2.81 -8.59 18.44
CA ALA A 414 -3.28 -8.56 17.05
C ALA A 414 -3.24 -7.16 16.43
N GLY A 415 -3.54 -6.11 17.21
CA GLY A 415 -3.46 -4.72 16.75
C GLY A 415 -2.03 -4.31 16.39
N SER A 416 -1.07 -4.59 17.28
CA SER A 416 0.36 -4.33 17.02
C SER A 416 0.87 -5.15 15.84
N GLY A 417 0.49 -6.43 15.77
CA GLY A 417 0.85 -7.31 14.65
C GLY A 417 0.36 -6.78 13.31
N SER A 418 -0.90 -6.30 13.25
CA SER A 418 -1.47 -5.68 12.04
C SER A 418 -0.74 -4.39 11.65
N GLY A 419 -0.37 -3.56 12.62
CA GLY A 419 0.42 -2.35 12.39
C GLY A 419 1.78 -2.66 11.78
N ILE A 420 2.53 -3.62 12.36
CA ILE A 420 3.83 -4.06 11.87
C ILE A 420 3.71 -4.64 10.45
N TYR A 421 2.70 -5.50 10.21
CA TYR A 421 2.42 -6.06 8.89
C TYR A 421 2.17 -4.95 7.84
N GLY A 422 1.28 -4.01 8.14
CA GLY A 422 0.95 -2.91 7.25
C GLY A 422 2.14 -2.00 6.95
N THR A 423 2.92 -1.64 7.98
CA THR A 423 4.16 -0.86 7.83
C THR A 423 5.18 -1.61 6.98
N THR A 424 5.38 -2.92 7.22
CA THR A 424 6.30 -3.76 6.43
C THR A 424 5.89 -3.82 4.97
N ALA A 425 4.60 -3.95 4.68
CA ALA A 425 4.07 -3.95 3.32
C ALA A 425 4.37 -2.63 2.59
N GLN A 426 4.18 -1.49 3.25
CA GLN A 426 4.43 -0.18 2.63
C GLN A 426 5.93 0.13 2.47
N ILE A 427 6.76 -0.29 3.44
CA ILE A 427 8.22 -0.20 3.30
C ILE A 427 8.68 -1.06 2.11
N GLY A 428 8.11 -2.26 1.95
CA GLY A 428 8.35 -3.12 0.80
C GLY A 428 8.02 -2.42 -0.51
N ASN A 429 6.81 -1.84 -0.63
CA ASN A 429 6.40 -1.09 -1.81
C ASN A 429 7.37 0.07 -2.13
N ALA A 430 7.70 0.91 -1.13
CA ALA A 430 8.58 2.05 -1.32
C ALA A 430 10.00 1.64 -1.71
N ALA A 431 10.56 0.64 -1.02
CA ALA A 431 11.89 0.10 -1.33
C ALA A 431 11.94 -0.55 -2.72
N GLY A 432 10.87 -1.25 -3.12
CA GLY A 432 10.76 -1.84 -4.44
C GLY A 432 10.73 -0.81 -5.56
N VAL A 433 9.91 0.25 -5.40
CA VAL A 433 9.84 1.36 -6.37
C VAL A 433 11.22 2.00 -6.50
N ALA A 434 11.88 2.31 -5.39
CA ALA A 434 13.20 2.93 -5.40
C ALA A 434 14.28 2.03 -6.01
N ALA A 435 14.39 0.76 -5.58
CA ALA A 435 15.47 -0.11 -6.01
C ALA A 435 15.29 -0.62 -7.45
N ILE A 436 14.07 -1.05 -7.80
CA ILE A 436 13.80 -1.58 -9.15
C ILE A 436 13.68 -0.45 -10.17
N GLY A 437 13.11 0.69 -9.76
CA GLY A 437 13.06 1.90 -10.58
C GLY A 437 14.45 2.40 -10.92
N ALA A 438 15.33 2.52 -9.92
CA ALA A 438 16.73 2.92 -10.14
C ALA A 438 17.46 1.99 -11.13
N VAL A 439 17.28 0.66 -11.03
CA VAL A 439 17.85 -0.31 -11.96
C VAL A 439 17.25 -0.13 -13.36
N PHE A 440 15.92 0.04 -13.45
CA PHE A 440 15.25 0.26 -14.73
C PHE A 440 15.80 1.49 -15.44
N PHE A 441 15.83 2.64 -14.78
CA PHE A 441 16.32 3.89 -15.38
C PHE A 441 17.83 3.86 -15.69
N ALA A 442 18.64 3.21 -14.84
CA ALA A 442 20.06 3.05 -15.08
C ALA A 442 20.35 2.28 -16.39
N ILE A 443 19.63 1.19 -16.62
CA ILE A 443 19.77 0.39 -17.84
C ILE A 443 19.13 1.09 -19.03
N GLU A 444 17.95 1.70 -18.86
CA GLU A 444 17.28 2.47 -19.93
C GLU A 444 18.18 3.60 -20.47
N ALA A 445 18.97 4.25 -19.60
CA ALA A 445 19.87 5.33 -20.00
C ALA A 445 21.11 4.88 -20.79
N THR A 446 21.54 3.64 -20.60
CA THR A 446 22.78 3.11 -21.21
C THR A 446 22.54 2.11 -22.33
N ASP A 447 21.35 1.50 -22.41
CA ASP A 447 21.07 0.44 -23.37
C ASP A 447 19.62 0.62 -23.93
N SER A 448 18.65 -0.19 -23.50
CA SER A 448 17.31 -0.17 -24.03
C SER A 448 16.26 -0.40 -22.95
N SER A 449 15.04 0.14 -23.15
CA SER A 449 13.90 -0.13 -22.28
C SER A 449 13.54 -1.63 -22.23
N GLN A 450 13.90 -2.41 -23.27
CA GLN A 450 13.67 -3.85 -23.29
C GLN A 450 14.62 -4.58 -22.31
N HIS A 451 15.91 -4.25 -22.31
CA HIS A 451 16.87 -4.81 -21.36
C HIS A 451 16.57 -4.34 -19.93
N ALA A 452 16.17 -3.09 -19.76
CA ALA A 452 15.70 -2.55 -18.48
C ALA A 452 14.51 -3.34 -17.93
N LEU A 453 13.55 -3.69 -18.80
CA LEU A 453 12.42 -4.55 -18.43
C LEU A 453 12.89 -5.95 -18.01
N PHE A 454 13.77 -6.61 -18.80
CA PHE A 454 14.26 -7.95 -18.45
C PHE A 454 14.99 -7.98 -17.10
N ALA A 455 15.84 -7.01 -16.81
CA ALA A 455 16.48 -6.88 -15.50
C ALA A 455 15.45 -6.73 -14.38
N SER A 456 14.43 -5.89 -14.58
CA SER A 456 13.34 -5.73 -13.64
C SER A 456 12.53 -7.01 -13.44
N LEU A 457 12.22 -7.74 -14.51
CA LEU A 457 11.53 -9.04 -14.45
C LEU A 457 12.34 -10.10 -13.68
N ALA A 458 13.66 -10.10 -13.81
CA ALA A 458 14.54 -10.95 -13.02
C ALA A 458 14.48 -10.61 -11.52
N MET A 459 14.50 -9.32 -11.17
CA MET A 459 14.37 -8.87 -9.78
C MET A 459 13.00 -9.22 -9.19
N PHE A 460 11.91 -9.05 -9.94
CA PHE A 460 10.57 -9.47 -9.51
C PHE A 460 10.52 -10.97 -9.27
N THR A 461 11.05 -11.76 -10.21
CA THR A 461 11.08 -13.23 -10.10
C THR A 461 11.87 -13.68 -8.87
N LEU A 462 13.05 -13.10 -8.63
CA LEU A 462 13.88 -13.41 -7.46
C LEU A 462 13.14 -13.05 -6.17
N SER A 463 12.52 -11.88 -6.11
CA SER A 463 11.76 -11.43 -4.93
C SER A 463 10.59 -12.36 -4.62
N ILE A 464 9.79 -12.73 -5.63
CA ILE A 464 8.64 -13.63 -5.47
C ILE A 464 9.09 -15.06 -5.13
N ALA A 465 10.16 -15.57 -5.73
CA ALA A 465 10.72 -16.88 -5.42
C ALA A 465 11.24 -16.94 -3.97
N THR A 466 11.93 -15.90 -3.51
CA THR A 466 12.40 -15.78 -2.13
C THR A 466 11.21 -15.64 -1.15
N CYS A 467 10.16 -14.90 -1.53
CA CYS A 467 8.91 -14.86 -0.78
C CYS A 467 8.32 -16.27 -0.60
N ALA A 468 8.22 -17.06 -1.68
CA ALA A 468 7.75 -18.44 -1.61
C ALA A 468 8.60 -19.33 -0.69
N ALA A 469 9.92 -19.13 -0.66
CA ALA A 469 10.82 -19.85 0.25
C ALA A 469 10.51 -19.50 1.73
N PHE A 470 10.33 -18.23 2.08
CA PHE A 470 9.95 -17.82 3.43
C PHE A 470 8.59 -18.39 3.84
N LEU A 471 7.61 -18.41 2.92
CA LEU A 471 6.30 -19.01 3.17
C LEU A 471 6.40 -20.53 3.40
N SER A 472 7.26 -21.22 2.68
CA SER A 472 7.50 -22.65 2.91
C SER A 472 8.14 -22.94 4.26
N TRP A 473 9.08 -22.08 4.72
CA TRP A 473 9.69 -22.19 6.05
C TRP A 473 8.72 -21.89 7.20
N MET A 474 7.75 -20.99 6.99
CA MET A 474 6.67 -20.79 7.99
C MET A 474 5.88 -22.07 8.24
N ARG A 475 5.61 -22.85 7.20
CA ARG A 475 4.85 -24.09 7.29
C ARG A 475 5.57 -25.16 8.09
N HIS A 476 6.87 -25.38 7.86
CA HIS A 476 7.66 -26.41 8.55
C HIS A 476 7.87 -26.12 10.04
N ALA A 477 7.60 -24.90 10.49
CA ALA A 477 7.67 -24.54 11.91
C ALA A 477 6.32 -24.68 12.62
N ALA A 478 5.22 -24.86 11.89
CA ALA A 478 3.87 -25.04 12.42
C ALA A 478 3.40 -26.52 12.40
N ALA A 479 4.17 -27.41 11.73
CA ALA A 479 4.02 -28.85 11.74
C ALA A 479 4.98 -29.49 12.75
#